data_79b7ffba17f22f5ed9cbbe189e9e5b46
#
_entry.id   79b7ffba17f22f5ed9cbbe189e9e5b46
#
_cell.length_a   1.000
_cell.length_b   1.000
_cell.length_c   1.000
_cell.angle_alpha   90.00
_cell.angle_beta   90.00
_cell.angle_gamma   90.00
#
_symmetry.space_group_name_H-M   'P 1'
#
loop_
_entity.id
_entity.type
_entity.pdbx_description
1 polymer ?
#
loop_
_entity_poly.entity_id
_entity_poly.type
_entity_poly.pdbx_seq_one_letter_code
_entity_poly.pdbx_strand_id
1 'polypeptide(L)'
;MSKENIRTLPLLLLYGFFVFCEFSCSEANKKKIQNERILYNGIVLPEKWPPRYSIPAQPQNMPVPYLESIPEIIPINVGRQLLMDDFLIETTNLKRTFHYPQYFKGNPVLEADRPWEYSLTGYPYAAPFSDGVWYDEKEKKFKLWYSTGGGEYNKQAGRFAAVTAFAVSADGVNWEKPALDIVPGTNLVDTLIRDSNTMWLDKNEQDSTKRYKLFNVQKNWPDLQWRLVLKYSSDGIHWSEGEAHSGDIHDRTTVFYNPFRGKWIFSARAMTRLGRSRNYLEHSDPETGVSLLHRAFGFIDKYNVFWFGPWENELRHPDPAYSAVKPSIYNLDAIAYESILLGFFSVWQGPENDICTKLRIQKRNEVAIGFSRDGFHWHRPDMNRFFPVDETAGAWNNGNIQSAVGVPLIVGDSLYFYMSGRKTCKSFWDACSGTGLAKLRRDGFASMDADSTERTLLTRKLTFDGRYLFVNTDASQGYLYAEILNEDGKVIDGFSKQQCKPVRTDGTKIAIEWQGEKSLKNYSEIPVRIKFYLKNASLYSFWISKYPTGESEGFTGGGGPGLHPSGKDLPVRENEK
;
A
#
# COMPACT_ATOMS: atom_id res chain seq x y z
N MET A 1 35.27 31.04 76.08
CA MET A 1 36.26 30.02 75.75
C MET A 1 35.45 28.82 75.27
N SER A 2 35.50 28.30 74.09
CA SER A 2 36.45 28.24 73.03
C SER A 2 35.65 28.21 71.70
N LYS A 3 36.23 28.76 70.62
CA LYS A 3 35.70 28.75 69.21
C LYS A 3 36.00 27.42 68.59
N GLU A 4 34.99 26.79 67.98
CA GLU A 4 35.19 25.72 66.99
C GLU A 4 35.00 26.23 65.56
N ASN A 5 36.00 26.03 64.75
CA ASN A 5 36.05 26.38 63.36
C ASN A 5 35.31 25.31 62.54
N ILE A 6 34.27 25.71 61.85
CA ILE A 6 33.64 24.89 60.80
C ILE A 6 34.29 25.27 59.45
N ARG A 7 35.02 24.27 58.88
CA ARG A 7 35.62 24.35 57.54
C ARG A 7 34.51 24.27 56.47
N THR A 8 34.37 25.31 55.69
CA THR A 8 33.61 25.31 54.44
C THR A 8 34.37 24.57 53.37
N LEU A 9 33.87 23.43 52.89
CA LEU A 9 34.32 22.72 51.69
C LEU A 9 33.53 23.27 50.48
N PRO A 10 34.15 23.38 49.31
CA PRO A 10 33.59 24.20 48.23
C PRO A 10 32.47 23.49 47.50
N LEU A 11 31.33 24.14 47.45
CA LEU A 11 30.11 23.80 46.69
C LEU A 11 30.26 23.91 45.17
N LEU A 12 31.47 24.21 44.68
CA LEU A 12 31.73 24.48 43.23
C LEU A 12 31.96 23.25 42.37
N LEU A 13 32.24 22.07 42.93
CA LEU A 13 32.50 20.85 42.15
C LEU A 13 31.22 20.05 41.83
N LEU A 14 30.13 20.22 42.55
CA LEU A 14 28.87 19.54 42.26
C LEU A 14 28.06 20.22 41.14
N TYR A 15 28.19 21.53 40.95
CA TYR A 15 27.48 22.25 39.88
C TYR A 15 28.03 21.94 38.49
N GLY A 16 29.34 21.72 38.37
CA GLY A 16 30.00 21.36 37.09
C GLY A 16 29.61 19.95 36.57
N PHE A 17 29.37 19.00 37.47
CA PHE A 17 28.99 17.64 37.08
C PHE A 17 27.51 17.53 36.66
N PHE A 18 26.62 18.29 37.27
CA PHE A 18 25.20 18.34 36.90
C PHE A 18 24.98 19.04 35.55
N VAL A 19 25.69 20.13 35.28
CA VAL A 19 25.59 20.87 34.00
C VAL A 19 26.18 20.04 32.85
N PHE A 20 27.25 19.27 33.05
CA PHE A 20 27.81 18.38 32.03
C PHE A 20 26.89 17.17 31.76
N CYS A 21 26.22 16.60 32.77
CA CYS A 21 25.24 15.51 32.56
C CYS A 21 23.98 15.99 31.84
N GLU A 22 23.46 17.21 32.17
CA GLU A 22 22.28 17.76 31.47
C GLU A 22 22.59 18.12 29.99
N PHE A 23 23.76 18.68 29.70
CA PHE A 23 24.20 18.97 28.32
C PHE A 23 24.43 17.70 27.53
N SER A 24 25.10 16.69 28.07
CA SER A 24 25.31 15.40 27.41
C SER A 24 24.01 14.64 27.19
N CYS A 25 23.09 14.64 28.15
CA CYS A 25 21.76 14.03 28.01
C CYS A 25 20.88 14.78 27.00
N SER A 26 20.98 16.10 26.92
CA SER A 26 20.28 16.94 25.95
C SER A 26 20.80 16.75 24.52
N GLU A 27 22.11 16.62 24.31
CA GLU A 27 22.69 16.35 22.99
C GLU A 27 22.42 14.91 22.51
N ALA A 28 22.49 13.92 23.40
CA ALA A 28 22.13 12.54 23.08
C ALA A 28 20.65 12.41 22.72
N ASN A 29 19.77 13.10 23.47
CA ASN A 29 18.34 13.16 23.13
C ASN A 29 18.07 13.91 21.82
N LYS A 30 18.76 15.02 21.54
CA LYS A 30 18.66 15.72 20.26
C LYS A 30 19.13 14.86 19.10
N LYS A 31 20.26 14.16 19.21
CA LYS A 31 20.75 13.20 18.22
C LYS A 31 19.78 12.03 18.03
N LYS A 32 19.22 11.47 19.11
CA LYS A 32 18.23 10.40 19.04
C LYS A 32 16.96 10.87 18.32
N ILE A 33 16.40 12.02 18.70
CA ILE A 33 15.22 12.63 18.04
C ILE A 33 15.52 12.95 16.58
N GLN A 34 16.71 13.40 16.25
CA GLN A 34 17.10 13.68 14.86
C GLN A 34 17.25 12.39 14.04
N ASN A 35 17.79 11.32 14.62
CA ASN A 35 17.89 10.02 13.95
C ASN A 35 16.51 9.36 13.76
N GLU A 36 15.58 9.51 14.70
CA GLU A 36 14.21 8.99 14.57
C GLU A 36 13.39 9.69 13.47
N ARG A 37 13.84 10.85 12.98
CA ARG A 37 13.21 11.60 11.88
C ARG A 37 13.76 11.28 10.50
N ILE A 38 14.88 10.56 10.41
CA ILE A 38 15.46 10.14 9.14
C ILE A 38 14.86 8.78 8.79
N LEU A 39 14.20 8.71 7.62
CA LEU A 39 13.63 7.48 7.11
C LEU A 39 14.68 6.59 6.46
N TYR A 40 14.33 5.33 6.23
CA TYR A 40 15.16 4.30 5.58
C TYR A 40 15.75 4.73 4.23
N ASN A 41 15.14 5.69 3.55
CA ASN A 41 15.53 6.23 2.23
C ASN A 41 16.17 7.62 2.32
N GLY A 42 16.56 8.05 3.53
CA GLY A 42 17.25 9.31 3.77
C GLY A 42 16.33 10.55 3.86
N ILE A 43 15.03 10.40 3.65
CA ILE A 43 14.08 11.51 3.81
C ILE A 43 14.04 11.94 5.28
N VAL A 44 14.16 13.24 5.53
CA VAL A 44 14.07 13.81 6.89
C VAL A 44 12.67 14.35 7.11
N LEU A 45 11.94 13.73 8.03
CA LEU A 45 10.61 14.20 8.41
C LEU A 45 10.67 15.55 9.14
N PRO A 46 9.69 16.45 8.95
CA PRO A 46 9.62 17.70 9.69
C PRO A 46 9.45 17.46 11.19
N GLU A 47 9.79 18.47 12.01
CA GLU A 47 9.71 18.39 13.46
C GLU A 47 8.29 18.09 13.96
N LYS A 48 7.30 18.68 13.29
CA LYS A 48 5.87 18.40 13.56
C LYS A 48 5.34 17.41 12.55
N TRP A 49 5.08 16.20 13.01
CA TRP A 49 4.50 15.12 12.21
C TRP A 49 3.24 14.55 12.87
N PRO A 50 2.18 14.20 12.13
CA PRO A 50 2.00 14.42 10.69
C PRO A 50 1.83 15.91 10.34
N PRO A 51 2.10 16.29 9.06
CA PRO A 51 1.84 17.65 8.59
C PRO A 51 0.37 18.05 8.74
N ARG A 52 0.11 19.33 9.01
CA ARG A 52 -1.24 19.85 9.20
C ARG A 52 -1.58 20.85 8.10
N TYR A 53 -2.19 20.35 7.05
CA TYR A 53 -2.67 21.18 5.96
C TYR A 53 -4.06 21.75 6.26
N SER A 54 -4.31 22.99 5.87
CA SER A 54 -5.66 23.53 5.81
C SER A 54 -6.44 22.90 4.66
N ILE A 55 -7.76 22.72 4.82
CA ILE A 55 -8.61 22.27 3.74
C ILE A 55 -8.60 23.34 2.64
N PRO A 56 -8.16 23.04 1.40
CA PRO A 56 -8.08 24.03 0.33
C PRO A 56 -9.46 24.46 -0.17
N ALA A 57 -9.54 25.65 -0.76
CA ALA A 57 -10.81 26.18 -1.29
C ALA A 57 -11.31 25.41 -2.52
N GLN A 58 -10.39 24.87 -3.31
CA GLN A 58 -10.65 24.09 -4.52
C GLN A 58 -9.81 22.81 -4.49
N PRO A 59 -10.18 21.78 -5.28
CA PRO A 59 -9.33 20.61 -5.48
C PRO A 59 -7.92 21.01 -5.89
N GLN A 60 -6.91 20.38 -5.28
CA GLN A 60 -5.50 20.60 -5.60
C GLN A 60 -4.70 19.32 -5.39
N ASN A 61 -3.62 19.20 -6.11
CA ASN A 61 -2.68 18.10 -5.93
C ASN A 61 -2.05 18.15 -4.55
N MET A 62 -1.83 17.00 -3.97
CA MET A 62 -1.09 16.91 -2.71
C MET A 62 0.37 17.33 -2.94
N PRO A 63 0.96 18.20 -2.09
CA PRO A 63 2.39 18.49 -2.19
C PRO A 63 3.21 17.23 -1.91
N VAL A 64 4.36 17.12 -2.55
CA VAL A 64 5.28 15.98 -2.41
C VAL A 64 6.68 16.50 -2.03
N PRO A 65 6.89 16.96 -0.78
CA PRO A 65 8.11 17.65 -0.36
C PRO A 65 9.39 16.85 -0.60
N TYR A 66 9.33 15.53 -0.51
CA TYR A 66 10.49 14.67 -0.73
C TYR A 66 10.95 14.62 -2.21
N LEU A 67 10.14 15.09 -3.17
CA LEU A 67 10.55 15.28 -4.57
C LEU A 67 11.10 16.70 -4.82
N GLU A 68 10.75 17.67 -3.98
CA GLU A 68 11.24 19.05 -4.04
C GLU A 68 12.59 19.19 -3.32
N SER A 69 12.77 18.41 -2.23
CA SER A 69 13.98 18.39 -1.40
C SER A 69 14.47 16.95 -1.24
N ILE A 70 15.14 16.44 -2.27
CA ILE A 70 15.64 15.06 -2.31
C ILE A 70 16.93 14.98 -1.47
N PRO A 71 17.13 13.90 -0.66
CA PRO A 71 18.37 13.68 0.07
C PRO A 71 19.59 13.69 -0.87
N GLU A 72 20.70 14.27 -0.42
CA GLU A 72 21.94 14.28 -1.20
C GLU A 72 22.47 12.87 -1.45
N ILE A 73 22.34 12.00 -0.46
CA ILE A 73 22.69 10.58 -0.51
C ILE A 73 21.45 9.77 -0.12
N ILE A 74 21.08 8.82 -0.98
CA ILE A 74 19.89 8.00 -0.80
C ILE A 74 20.31 6.58 -0.42
N PRO A 75 20.01 6.10 0.80
CA PRO A 75 20.14 4.69 1.15
C PRO A 75 19.13 3.84 0.39
N ILE A 76 19.59 2.73 -0.22
CA ILE A 76 18.75 1.78 -0.96
C ILE A 76 18.84 0.36 -0.40
N ASN A 77 18.93 0.23 0.93
CA ASN A 77 19.09 -1.04 1.62
C ASN A 77 17.78 -1.85 1.70
N VAL A 78 16.65 -1.25 1.35
CA VAL A 78 15.35 -1.88 1.45
C VAL A 78 14.71 -1.96 0.08
N GLY A 79 14.50 -3.19 -0.39
CA GLY A 79 13.67 -3.49 -1.52
C GLY A 79 14.21 -3.08 -2.89
N ARG A 80 13.46 -3.46 -3.90
CA ARG A 80 13.68 -3.04 -5.26
C ARG A 80 13.33 -1.57 -5.40
N GLN A 81 14.16 -0.84 -6.13
CA GLN A 81 14.01 0.59 -6.36
C GLN A 81 13.19 0.83 -7.62
N LEU A 82 11.94 1.25 -7.43
CA LEU A 82 10.98 1.47 -8.51
C LEU A 82 11.14 2.88 -9.09
N LEU A 83 10.91 3.02 -10.40
CA LEU A 83 11.21 4.22 -11.18
C LEU A 83 9.94 5.03 -11.55
N MET A 84 8.99 5.15 -10.62
CA MET A 84 7.74 5.88 -10.82
C MET A 84 7.87 7.40 -10.76
N ASP A 85 8.97 7.90 -10.20
CA ASP A 85 9.29 9.32 -10.03
C ASP A 85 10.79 9.56 -10.24
N ASP A 86 11.24 10.80 -10.10
CA ASP A 86 12.65 11.17 -10.27
C ASP A 86 13.43 11.20 -8.94
N PHE A 87 12.89 10.60 -7.86
CA PHE A 87 13.56 10.56 -6.56
C PHE A 87 14.97 9.96 -6.64
N LEU A 88 15.12 8.90 -7.44
CA LEU A 88 16.40 8.20 -7.62
C LEU A 88 17.22 8.70 -8.82
N ILE A 89 16.62 9.50 -9.70
CA ILE A 89 17.19 9.86 -11.00
C ILE A 89 17.86 11.23 -10.91
N GLU A 90 19.13 11.31 -11.29
CA GLU A 90 19.85 12.56 -11.44
C GLU A 90 19.67 13.12 -12.87
N THR A 91 19.91 12.28 -13.88
CA THR A 91 19.68 12.63 -15.28
C THR A 91 19.25 11.42 -16.09
N THR A 92 18.39 11.62 -17.07
CA THR A 92 17.98 10.59 -18.02
C THR A 92 17.51 11.20 -19.34
N ASN A 93 17.67 10.45 -20.42
CA ASN A 93 17.02 10.67 -21.70
C ASN A 93 16.15 9.49 -22.13
N LEU A 94 15.88 8.55 -21.18
CA LEU A 94 14.87 7.52 -21.32
C LEU A 94 13.47 8.12 -21.17
N LYS A 95 12.48 7.49 -21.78
CA LYS A 95 11.08 7.85 -21.64
C LYS A 95 10.43 7.03 -20.52
N ARG A 96 9.78 7.68 -19.55
CA ARG A 96 8.95 6.94 -18.57
C ARG A 96 7.62 6.56 -19.19
N THR A 97 7.23 5.29 -19.05
CA THR A 97 5.94 4.75 -19.47
C THR A 97 5.25 4.09 -18.27
N PHE A 98 4.01 4.49 -18.00
CA PHE A 98 3.19 3.85 -16.97
C PHE A 98 2.42 2.68 -17.56
N HIS A 99 2.26 1.60 -16.78
CA HIS A 99 1.59 0.38 -17.19
C HIS A 99 0.41 0.07 -16.27
N TYR A 100 -0.57 -0.64 -16.82
CA TYR A 100 -1.83 -0.95 -16.14
C TYR A 100 -2.04 -2.46 -16.11
N PRO A 101 -2.64 -2.96 -15.00
CA PRO A 101 -2.96 -4.37 -14.90
C PRO A 101 -3.94 -4.79 -16.00
N GLN A 102 -3.75 -6.01 -16.49
CA GLN A 102 -4.67 -6.63 -17.44
C GLN A 102 -5.67 -7.48 -16.68
N TYR A 103 -6.96 -7.28 -16.93
CA TYR A 103 -8.00 -8.10 -16.35
C TYR A 103 -7.85 -9.56 -16.80
N PHE A 104 -8.00 -10.47 -15.84
CA PHE A 104 -8.04 -11.89 -16.14
C PHE A 104 -9.28 -12.22 -17.00
N LYS A 105 -9.08 -12.97 -18.07
CA LYS A 105 -10.15 -13.28 -19.04
C LYS A 105 -11.30 -14.09 -18.44
N GLY A 106 -11.03 -14.84 -17.36
CA GLY A 106 -12.02 -15.64 -16.65
C GLY A 106 -12.72 -14.89 -15.50
N ASN A 107 -12.71 -13.55 -15.50
CA ASN A 107 -13.42 -12.77 -14.49
C ASN A 107 -14.95 -12.87 -14.62
N PRO A 108 -15.66 -12.81 -13.48
CA PRO A 108 -15.14 -12.73 -12.12
C PRO A 108 -14.60 -14.08 -11.63
N VAL A 109 -13.55 -14.05 -10.78
CA VAL A 109 -12.92 -15.26 -10.21
C VAL A 109 -13.68 -15.77 -8.98
N LEU A 110 -14.54 -14.97 -8.37
CA LEU A 110 -15.45 -15.37 -7.30
C LEU A 110 -16.80 -14.69 -7.51
N GLU A 111 -17.84 -15.50 -7.59
CA GLU A 111 -19.24 -15.08 -7.71
C GLU A 111 -20.07 -15.68 -6.56
N ALA A 112 -21.24 -15.10 -6.32
CA ALA A 112 -22.24 -15.65 -5.39
C ALA A 112 -22.86 -16.93 -5.98
N ASP A 113 -22.68 -18.07 -5.32
CA ASP A 113 -23.24 -19.36 -5.70
C ASP A 113 -23.92 -20.10 -4.52
N ARG A 114 -23.99 -19.44 -3.34
CA ARG A 114 -24.58 -19.95 -2.12
C ARG A 114 -25.80 -19.12 -1.73
N PRO A 115 -26.85 -19.72 -1.11
CA PRO A 115 -28.08 -18.99 -0.73
C PRO A 115 -27.84 -17.76 0.14
N TRP A 116 -26.86 -17.81 1.04
CA TRP A 116 -26.51 -16.69 1.93
C TRP A 116 -25.68 -15.60 1.27
N GLU A 117 -25.25 -15.80 0.04
CA GLU A 117 -24.49 -14.80 -0.72
C GLU A 117 -25.38 -13.88 -1.56
N TYR A 118 -26.68 -14.00 -1.42
CA TYR A 118 -27.63 -13.13 -2.09
C TYR A 118 -28.11 -12.02 -1.15
N SER A 119 -28.34 -10.84 -1.72
CA SER A 119 -28.98 -9.75 -1.00
C SER A 119 -30.42 -10.13 -0.60
N LEU A 120 -31.04 -9.39 0.32
CA LEU A 120 -32.45 -9.59 0.70
C LEU A 120 -33.43 -9.45 -0.49
N THR A 121 -33.00 -8.79 -1.56
CA THR A 121 -33.78 -8.65 -2.80
C THR A 121 -33.44 -9.74 -3.84
N GLY A 122 -32.60 -10.72 -3.47
CA GLY A 122 -32.29 -11.91 -4.27
C GLY A 122 -31.22 -11.69 -5.36
N TYR A 123 -30.34 -10.68 -5.23
CA TYR A 123 -29.25 -10.43 -6.20
C TYR A 123 -27.91 -10.94 -5.67
N PRO A 124 -27.08 -11.53 -6.56
CA PRO A 124 -25.80 -12.12 -6.18
C PRO A 124 -24.83 -11.04 -5.70
N TYR A 125 -24.12 -11.31 -4.59
CA TYR A 125 -23.24 -10.38 -3.96
C TYR A 125 -22.04 -11.08 -3.29
N ALA A 126 -20.87 -11.03 -3.94
CA ALA A 126 -19.62 -11.58 -3.46
C ALA A 126 -18.45 -10.67 -3.86
N ALA A 127 -18.18 -9.63 -3.06
CA ALA A 127 -17.24 -8.58 -3.41
C ALA A 127 -16.31 -8.22 -2.22
N PRO A 128 -14.98 -8.21 -2.40
CA PRO A 128 -14.04 -8.04 -1.29
C PRO A 128 -13.94 -6.60 -0.78
N PHE A 129 -14.37 -5.59 -1.53
CA PHE A 129 -14.11 -4.18 -1.21
C PHE A 129 -12.67 -3.94 -0.75
N SER A 130 -12.47 -3.52 0.51
CA SER A 130 -11.17 -3.32 1.15
C SER A 130 -10.80 -4.45 2.11
N ASP A 131 -11.54 -5.57 2.09
CA ASP A 131 -11.42 -6.61 3.11
C ASP A 131 -10.05 -7.26 3.16
N GLY A 132 -9.55 -7.73 2.05
CA GLY A 132 -8.19 -8.26 1.97
C GLY A 132 -8.11 -9.61 1.28
N VAL A 133 -7.04 -9.79 0.52
CA VAL A 133 -6.59 -11.08 0.01
C VAL A 133 -5.14 -11.24 0.43
N TRP A 134 -4.82 -12.32 1.12
CA TRP A 134 -3.48 -12.58 1.64
C TRP A 134 -3.02 -13.97 1.25
N TYR A 135 -1.72 -14.13 1.01
CA TYR A 135 -1.12 -15.45 0.99
C TYR A 135 -0.61 -15.79 2.38
N ASP A 136 -1.13 -16.88 2.95
CA ASP A 136 -0.68 -17.43 4.21
C ASP A 136 0.40 -18.48 3.95
N GLU A 137 1.64 -18.13 4.21
CA GLU A 137 2.79 -19.00 3.98
C GLU A 137 2.79 -20.25 4.89
N LYS A 138 2.17 -20.15 6.07
CA LYS A 138 2.05 -21.30 7.00
C LYS A 138 1.11 -22.37 6.44
N GLU A 139 -0.01 -21.94 5.86
CA GLU A 139 -1.01 -22.84 5.27
C GLU A 139 -0.79 -23.06 3.77
N LYS A 140 0.11 -22.30 3.13
CA LYS A 140 0.40 -22.31 1.69
C LYS A 140 -0.86 -22.11 0.85
N LYS A 141 -1.72 -21.16 1.26
CA LYS A 141 -3.00 -20.85 0.62
C LYS A 141 -3.20 -19.35 0.47
N PHE A 142 -3.88 -18.99 -0.59
CA PHE A 142 -4.53 -17.69 -0.71
C PHE A 142 -5.80 -17.70 0.13
N LYS A 143 -6.01 -16.64 0.91
CA LYS A 143 -7.17 -16.42 1.76
C LYS A 143 -7.85 -15.12 1.35
N LEU A 144 -9.15 -15.17 1.08
CA LEU A 144 -9.97 -14.04 0.67
C LEU A 144 -11.13 -13.87 1.64
N TRP A 145 -11.26 -12.67 2.17
CA TRP A 145 -12.46 -12.24 2.91
C TRP A 145 -13.25 -11.31 2.01
N TYR A 146 -14.57 -11.47 2.02
CA TYR A 146 -15.43 -10.69 1.14
C TYR A 146 -16.78 -10.38 1.78
N SER A 147 -17.35 -9.29 1.33
CA SER A 147 -18.70 -8.86 1.70
C SER A 147 -19.73 -9.62 0.90
N THR A 148 -20.77 -10.11 1.58
CA THR A 148 -21.91 -10.78 0.95
C THR A 148 -23.23 -10.36 1.58
N GLY A 149 -24.36 -10.70 0.93
CA GLY A 149 -25.67 -10.21 1.33
C GLY A 149 -26.22 -10.81 2.63
N GLY A 150 -25.69 -11.95 3.10
CA GLY A 150 -26.11 -12.61 4.33
C GLY A 150 -27.46 -13.33 4.25
N GLY A 151 -28.21 -13.22 3.15
CA GLY A 151 -29.49 -13.89 2.97
C GLY A 151 -30.42 -13.71 4.18
N GLU A 152 -30.96 -14.80 4.71
CA GLU A 152 -31.88 -14.77 5.85
C GLU A 152 -31.23 -14.39 7.19
N TYR A 153 -29.90 -14.48 7.32
CA TYR A 153 -29.18 -14.04 8.53
C TYR A 153 -29.26 -12.52 8.74
N ASN A 154 -29.68 -11.77 7.72
CA ASN A 154 -29.79 -10.32 7.74
C ASN A 154 -31.21 -9.77 7.68
N LYS A 155 -32.23 -10.59 7.89
CA LYS A 155 -33.64 -10.15 7.80
C LYS A 155 -33.99 -8.93 8.64
N GLN A 156 -33.35 -8.77 9.82
CA GLN A 156 -33.56 -7.62 10.71
C GLN A 156 -32.85 -6.34 10.28
N ALA A 157 -31.82 -6.44 9.45
CA ALA A 157 -30.91 -5.35 9.13
C ALA A 157 -31.30 -4.57 7.87
N GLY A 158 -32.25 -5.08 7.11
CA GLY A 158 -32.79 -4.42 5.94
C GLY A 158 -31.84 -4.43 4.73
N ARG A 159 -32.22 -3.66 3.72
CA ARG A 159 -31.65 -3.60 2.37
C ARG A 159 -30.14 -3.41 2.26
N PHE A 160 -29.49 -2.86 3.26
CA PHE A 160 -28.07 -2.52 3.25
C PHE A 160 -27.23 -3.47 4.10
N ALA A 161 -27.82 -4.54 4.57
CA ALA A 161 -27.08 -5.50 5.37
C ALA A 161 -26.07 -6.25 4.51
N ALA A 162 -24.86 -6.32 5.01
CA ALA A 162 -23.81 -7.15 4.49
C ALA A 162 -23.10 -7.84 5.65
N VAL A 163 -22.63 -9.05 5.41
CA VAL A 163 -21.84 -9.86 6.35
C VAL A 163 -20.51 -10.24 5.73
N THR A 164 -19.63 -10.87 6.49
CA THR A 164 -18.30 -11.27 6.02
C THR A 164 -18.27 -12.77 5.75
N ALA A 165 -17.88 -13.14 4.56
CA ALA A 165 -17.62 -14.51 4.14
C ALA A 165 -16.13 -14.73 3.84
N PHE A 166 -15.74 -15.99 3.73
CA PHE A 166 -14.36 -16.42 3.55
C PHE A 166 -14.22 -17.44 2.41
N ALA A 167 -13.13 -17.34 1.66
CA ALA A 167 -12.78 -18.31 0.64
C ALA A 167 -11.26 -18.56 0.64
N VAL A 168 -10.86 -19.73 0.16
CA VAL A 168 -9.45 -20.13 0.03
C VAL A 168 -9.15 -20.54 -1.41
N SER A 169 -7.89 -20.44 -1.79
CA SER A 169 -7.42 -20.89 -3.10
C SER A 169 -5.99 -21.41 -3.02
N ALA A 170 -5.66 -22.40 -3.84
CA ALA A 170 -4.30 -22.88 -4.02
C ALA A 170 -3.52 -22.07 -5.05
N ASP A 171 -4.20 -21.46 -6.02
CA ASP A 171 -3.60 -20.79 -7.19
C ASP A 171 -3.94 -19.29 -7.33
N GLY A 172 -4.84 -18.79 -6.45
CA GLY A 172 -5.33 -17.41 -6.48
C GLY A 172 -6.35 -17.14 -7.61
N VAL A 173 -6.80 -18.16 -8.33
CA VAL A 173 -7.76 -18.05 -9.44
C VAL A 173 -9.03 -18.84 -9.14
N ASN A 174 -8.87 -20.08 -8.70
CA ASN A 174 -9.96 -20.98 -8.36
C ASN A 174 -10.20 -20.96 -6.86
N TRP A 175 -11.38 -20.49 -6.45
CA TRP A 175 -11.71 -20.25 -5.04
C TRP A 175 -12.69 -21.28 -4.50
N GLU A 176 -12.36 -21.83 -3.34
CA GLU A 176 -13.20 -22.74 -2.57
C GLU A 176 -13.84 -22.00 -1.40
N LYS A 177 -15.10 -22.31 -1.12
CA LYS A 177 -15.89 -21.77 0.00
C LYS A 177 -16.07 -22.89 1.02
N PRO A 178 -15.21 -22.96 2.06
CA PRO A 178 -15.28 -24.05 3.04
C PRO A 178 -16.54 -23.96 3.88
N ALA A 179 -17.10 -25.11 4.26
CA ALA A 179 -18.15 -25.17 5.28
C ALA A 179 -17.49 -24.97 6.66
N LEU A 180 -17.89 -23.90 7.35
CA LEU A 180 -17.35 -23.51 8.65
C LEU A 180 -18.36 -23.79 9.77
N ASP A 181 -17.93 -23.62 11.02
CA ASP A 181 -18.70 -23.83 12.23
C ASP A 181 -19.29 -22.55 12.83
N ILE A 182 -18.79 -21.36 12.45
CA ILE A 182 -19.30 -20.05 12.92
C ILE A 182 -20.80 -19.90 12.63
N VAL A 183 -21.18 -20.20 11.38
CA VAL A 183 -22.56 -20.43 10.98
C VAL A 183 -22.57 -21.79 10.28
N PRO A 184 -22.99 -22.86 10.96
CA PRO A 184 -22.78 -24.23 10.50
C PRO A 184 -23.22 -24.50 9.08
N GLY A 185 -22.28 -25.04 8.27
CA GLY A 185 -22.51 -25.37 6.87
C GLY A 185 -22.36 -24.21 5.89
N THR A 186 -22.00 -23.03 6.37
CA THR A 186 -21.70 -21.85 5.54
C THR A 186 -20.22 -21.50 5.59
N ASN A 187 -19.79 -20.55 4.74
CA ASN A 187 -18.47 -19.96 4.80
C ASN A 187 -18.50 -18.54 5.43
N LEU A 188 -19.52 -18.22 6.22
CA LEU A 188 -19.62 -16.96 6.94
C LEU A 188 -18.70 -16.96 8.17
N VAL A 189 -17.93 -15.90 8.35
CA VAL A 189 -16.99 -15.72 9.47
C VAL A 189 -17.38 -14.59 10.42
N ASP A 190 -18.28 -13.69 10.00
CA ASP A 190 -18.86 -12.64 10.83
C ASP A 190 -20.24 -12.25 10.28
N THR A 191 -21.26 -12.29 11.14
CA THR A 191 -22.65 -11.97 10.78
C THR A 191 -23.07 -10.57 11.23
N LEU A 192 -22.16 -9.78 11.80
CA LEU A 192 -22.47 -8.40 12.16
C LEU A 192 -22.58 -7.53 10.91
N ILE A 193 -23.54 -6.60 10.96
CA ILE A 193 -23.78 -5.68 9.85
C ILE A 193 -22.59 -4.75 9.69
N ARG A 194 -22.06 -4.74 8.49
CA ARG A 194 -20.85 -4.00 8.17
C ARG A 194 -20.99 -3.13 6.92
N ASP A 195 -20.08 -2.18 6.76
CA ASP A 195 -19.79 -1.54 5.48
C ASP A 195 -18.47 -2.09 4.90
N SER A 196 -17.36 -1.42 5.10
CA SER A 196 -16.04 -1.90 4.70
C SER A 196 -15.31 -2.55 5.86
N ASN A 197 -14.49 -3.53 5.55
CA ASN A 197 -13.49 -4.05 6.47
C ASN A 197 -12.10 -3.72 5.95
N THR A 198 -11.11 -3.82 6.83
CA THR A 198 -9.73 -4.08 6.45
C THR A 198 -9.28 -5.33 7.20
N MET A 199 -8.95 -6.36 6.45
CA MET A 199 -8.37 -7.59 6.96
C MET A 199 -6.86 -7.54 6.81
N TRP A 200 -6.12 -7.72 7.90
CA TRP A 200 -4.67 -7.64 7.90
C TRP A 200 -4.05 -8.91 8.46
N LEU A 201 -3.22 -9.59 7.64
CA LEU A 201 -2.34 -10.65 8.12
C LEU A 201 -1.04 -10.02 8.59
N ASP A 202 -0.90 -9.90 9.91
CA ASP A 202 0.31 -9.33 10.52
C ASP A 202 1.38 -10.41 10.66
N LYS A 203 2.29 -10.45 9.69
CA LYS A 203 3.37 -11.46 9.63
C LYS A 203 4.46 -11.25 10.68
N ASN A 204 4.47 -10.10 11.36
CA ASN A 204 5.44 -9.76 12.40
C ASN A 204 4.85 -9.84 13.82
N GLU A 205 3.57 -10.17 13.95
CA GLU A 205 2.90 -10.34 15.25
C GLU A 205 3.48 -11.54 16.00
N GLN A 206 3.88 -11.31 17.25
CA GLN A 206 4.46 -12.34 18.12
C GLN A 206 3.38 -13.15 18.85
N ASP A 207 2.26 -12.51 19.17
CA ASP A 207 1.09 -13.19 19.73
C ASP A 207 0.28 -13.85 18.61
N SER A 208 0.37 -15.18 18.55
CA SER A 208 -0.33 -15.95 17.51
C SER A 208 -1.84 -15.77 17.53
N THR A 209 -2.44 -15.40 18.66
CA THR A 209 -3.88 -15.12 18.78
C THR A 209 -4.28 -13.81 18.12
N LYS A 210 -3.34 -12.89 17.88
CA LYS A 210 -3.51 -11.59 17.24
C LYS A 210 -2.97 -11.54 15.82
N ARG A 211 -2.57 -12.67 15.24
CA ARG A 211 -1.94 -12.78 13.92
C ARG A 211 -2.79 -12.16 12.81
N TYR A 212 -4.09 -12.36 12.84
CA TYR A 212 -5.03 -11.68 11.95
C TYR A 212 -5.74 -10.55 12.70
N LYS A 213 -5.85 -9.41 12.05
CA LYS A 213 -6.51 -8.21 12.57
C LYS A 213 -7.65 -7.83 11.63
N LEU A 214 -8.85 -7.76 12.16
CA LEU A 214 -10.03 -7.29 11.44
C LEU A 214 -10.41 -5.91 11.96
N PHE A 215 -10.22 -4.91 11.14
CA PHE A 215 -10.75 -3.56 11.34
C PHE A 215 -12.12 -3.50 10.66
N ASN A 216 -13.17 -3.67 11.43
CA ASN A 216 -14.54 -3.82 10.95
C ASN A 216 -15.32 -2.52 11.13
N VAL A 217 -15.78 -1.90 10.03
CA VAL A 217 -16.68 -0.76 10.08
C VAL A 217 -18.10 -1.28 10.26
N GLN A 218 -18.56 -1.27 11.49
CA GLN A 218 -19.88 -1.79 11.88
C GLN A 218 -20.92 -0.69 11.98
N LYS A 219 -22.16 -1.03 11.69
CA LYS A 219 -23.33 -0.20 11.97
C LYS A 219 -24.11 -0.83 13.12
N ASN A 220 -23.99 -0.23 14.30
CA ASN A 220 -24.63 -0.75 15.49
C ASN A 220 -26.13 -0.43 15.49
N TRP A 221 -26.90 -1.40 15.96
CA TRP A 221 -28.32 -1.24 16.27
C TRP A 221 -28.46 -0.99 17.78
N PRO A 222 -29.36 -0.10 18.28
CA PRO A 222 -30.40 0.61 17.53
C PRO A 222 -30.01 2.01 17.05
N ASP A 223 -28.87 2.55 17.47
CA ASP A 223 -28.48 3.95 17.18
C ASP A 223 -28.04 4.20 15.72
N LEU A 224 -27.82 3.12 14.96
CA LEU A 224 -27.39 3.13 13.56
C LEU A 224 -26.09 3.94 13.30
N GLN A 225 -25.27 4.14 14.32
CA GLN A 225 -23.98 4.83 14.19
C GLN A 225 -22.92 3.88 13.66
N TRP A 226 -22.05 4.41 12.82
CA TRP A 226 -20.91 3.69 12.32
C TRP A 226 -19.74 3.76 13.31
N ARG A 227 -19.12 2.62 13.61
CA ARG A 227 -17.93 2.52 14.46
C ARG A 227 -16.92 1.57 13.83
N LEU A 228 -15.64 1.87 14.03
CA LEU A 228 -14.56 0.93 13.73
C LEU A 228 -14.34 0.04 14.94
N VAL A 229 -14.38 -1.26 14.75
CA VAL A 229 -14.12 -2.26 15.79
C VAL A 229 -12.92 -3.08 15.37
N LEU A 230 -11.94 -3.24 16.25
CA LEU A 230 -10.80 -4.12 16.05
C LEU A 230 -11.08 -5.48 16.68
N LYS A 231 -10.90 -6.52 15.90
CA LYS A 231 -10.99 -7.92 16.34
C LYS A 231 -9.71 -8.65 15.98
N TYR A 232 -9.36 -9.68 16.75
CA TYR A 232 -8.20 -10.53 16.51
C TYR A 232 -8.60 -11.96 16.21
N SER A 233 -7.72 -12.68 15.51
CA SER A 233 -7.88 -14.10 15.22
C SER A 233 -6.52 -14.75 15.00
N SER A 234 -6.41 -16.04 15.35
CA SER A 234 -5.25 -16.86 15.06
C SER A 234 -5.26 -17.46 13.64
N ASP A 235 -6.45 -17.64 13.05
CA ASP A 235 -6.68 -18.36 11.79
C ASP A 235 -7.38 -17.53 10.71
N GLY A 236 -7.96 -16.38 11.08
CA GLY A 236 -8.74 -15.50 10.19
C GLY A 236 -10.19 -15.94 10.02
N ILE A 237 -10.65 -16.91 10.82
CA ILE A 237 -12.00 -17.48 10.80
C ILE A 237 -12.72 -17.20 12.13
N HIS A 238 -12.09 -17.55 13.25
CA HIS A 238 -12.63 -17.36 14.60
C HIS A 238 -12.14 -16.03 15.16
N TRP A 239 -13.06 -15.09 15.34
CA TRP A 239 -12.76 -13.71 15.74
C TRP A 239 -13.12 -13.44 17.19
N SER A 240 -12.32 -12.63 17.87
CA SER A 240 -12.69 -12.07 19.17
C SER A 240 -13.92 -11.16 19.05
N GLU A 241 -14.58 -10.86 20.15
CA GLU A 241 -15.81 -10.04 20.13
C GLU A 241 -15.53 -8.58 19.75
N GLY A 242 -14.40 -8.02 20.16
CA GLY A 242 -13.95 -6.67 19.87
C GLY A 242 -13.06 -6.13 20.97
N GLU A 243 -11.81 -5.83 20.63
CA GLU A 243 -10.77 -5.41 21.57
C GLU A 243 -10.71 -3.89 21.73
N ALA A 244 -11.05 -3.16 20.66
CA ALA A 244 -11.11 -1.71 20.67
C ALA A 244 -12.25 -1.20 19.79
N HIS A 245 -12.86 -0.09 20.24
CA HIS A 245 -13.97 0.57 19.56
C HIS A 245 -13.67 2.04 19.35
N SER A 246 -13.92 2.54 18.15
CA SER A 246 -13.85 3.97 17.87
C SER A 246 -15.08 4.71 18.42
N GLY A 247 -15.01 6.03 18.47
CA GLY A 247 -16.19 6.86 18.49
C GLY A 247 -17.00 6.74 17.19
N ASP A 248 -18.00 7.62 17.04
CA ASP A 248 -18.80 7.69 15.81
C ASP A 248 -17.92 8.09 14.62
N ILE A 249 -17.98 7.31 13.53
CA ILE A 249 -17.25 7.54 12.29
C ILE A 249 -18.22 7.49 11.09
N HIS A 250 -17.68 7.48 9.89
CA HIS A 250 -18.41 7.22 8.65
C HIS A 250 -18.04 5.88 8.02
N ASP A 251 -18.85 5.45 7.04
CA ASP A 251 -18.53 4.35 6.14
C ASP A 251 -17.16 4.57 5.44
N ARG A 252 -16.60 3.50 4.87
CA ARG A 252 -15.36 3.56 4.07
C ARG A 252 -14.13 4.09 4.81
N THR A 253 -14.00 3.78 6.09
CA THR A 253 -12.75 3.93 6.84
C THR A 253 -11.90 2.69 6.61
N THR A 254 -10.64 2.87 6.22
CA THR A 254 -9.69 1.80 5.93
C THR A 254 -8.43 1.97 6.77
N VAL A 255 -7.71 0.86 7.02
CA VAL A 255 -6.52 0.85 7.88
C VAL A 255 -5.41 0.09 7.16
N PHE A 256 -4.17 0.55 7.30
CA PHE A 256 -3.00 -0.19 6.82
C PHE A 256 -1.80 0.01 7.74
N TYR A 257 -0.85 -0.90 7.69
CA TYR A 257 0.40 -0.79 8.43
C TYR A 257 1.50 -0.21 7.54
N ASN A 258 2.19 0.82 8.05
CA ASN A 258 3.40 1.37 7.45
C ASN A 258 4.64 0.82 8.18
N PRO A 259 5.29 -0.22 7.66
CA PRO A 259 6.43 -0.85 8.32
C PRO A 259 7.71 0.00 8.31
N PHE A 260 7.82 0.96 7.40
CA PHE A 260 8.95 1.89 7.35
C PHE A 260 9.01 2.83 8.55
N ARG A 261 7.86 3.01 9.22
CA ARG A 261 7.71 3.87 10.40
C ARG A 261 7.17 3.13 11.62
N GLY A 262 6.78 1.86 11.49
CA GLY A 262 6.17 1.08 12.57
C GLY A 262 4.84 1.66 13.03
N LYS A 263 3.97 2.11 12.10
CA LYS A 263 2.71 2.79 12.39
C LYS A 263 1.52 2.16 11.67
N TRP A 264 0.42 1.98 12.38
CA TRP A 264 -0.90 1.79 11.83
C TRP A 264 -1.44 3.13 11.37
N ILE A 265 -1.92 3.18 10.13
CA ILE A 265 -2.47 4.38 9.50
C ILE A 265 -3.96 4.18 9.29
N PHE A 266 -4.74 5.11 9.79
CA PHE A 266 -6.20 5.11 9.67
C PHE A 266 -6.60 6.15 8.64
N SER A 267 -7.14 5.69 7.52
CA SER A 267 -7.68 6.51 6.44
C SER A 267 -9.18 6.68 6.69
N ALA A 268 -9.55 7.71 7.42
CA ALA A 268 -10.93 7.95 7.78
C ALA A 268 -11.65 8.81 6.73
N ARG A 269 -12.91 8.45 6.42
CA ARG A 269 -13.74 9.28 5.56
C ARG A 269 -14.01 10.63 6.22
N ALA A 270 -13.77 11.70 5.50
CA ALA A 270 -14.13 13.06 5.85
C ALA A 270 -15.10 13.67 4.84
N MET A 271 -15.97 14.54 5.32
CA MET A 271 -16.79 15.41 4.47
C MET A 271 -16.27 16.83 4.60
N THR A 272 -15.86 17.41 3.50
CA THR A 272 -15.32 18.78 3.46
C THR A 272 -16.02 19.59 2.39
N ARG A 273 -15.65 20.86 2.23
CA ARG A 273 -16.12 21.68 1.09
C ARG A 273 -15.71 21.15 -0.29
N LEU A 274 -14.75 20.21 -0.32
CA LEU A 274 -14.33 19.52 -1.56
C LEU A 274 -15.16 18.28 -1.87
N GLY A 275 -16.15 17.92 -1.03
CA GLY A 275 -16.84 16.65 -1.06
C GLY A 275 -16.18 15.60 -0.15
N ARG A 276 -16.31 14.31 -0.50
CA ARG A 276 -15.64 13.23 0.24
C ARG A 276 -14.13 13.39 0.12
N SER A 277 -13.49 13.40 1.26
CA SER A 277 -12.06 13.58 1.47
C SER A 277 -11.57 12.55 2.48
N ARG A 278 -10.28 12.56 2.80
CA ARG A 278 -9.70 11.66 3.79
C ARG A 278 -9.08 12.44 4.93
N ASN A 279 -9.24 11.93 6.15
CA ASN A 279 -8.47 12.32 7.31
C ASN A 279 -7.45 11.24 7.62
N TYR A 280 -6.34 11.65 8.21
CA TYR A 280 -5.22 10.81 8.63
C TYR A 280 -5.12 10.75 10.14
N LEU A 281 -4.94 9.56 10.67
CA LEU A 281 -4.49 9.29 12.03
C LEU A 281 -3.44 8.19 11.96
N GLU A 282 -2.39 8.29 12.79
CA GLU A 282 -1.40 7.22 12.93
C GLU A 282 -1.15 6.89 14.40
N HIS A 283 -0.93 5.60 14.67
CA HIS A 283 -0.50 5.14 15.99
C HIS A 283 0.35 3.87 15.87
N SER A 284 1.29 3.65 16.80
CA SER A 284 2.09 2.42 16.83
C SER A 284 1.29 1.21 17.33
N ASP A 285 0.35 1.43 18.22
CA ASP A 285 -0.57 0.43 18.74
C ASP A 285 -1.94 0.55 18.06
N PRO A 286 -2.47 -0.53 17.45
CA PRO A 286 -3.72 -0.47 16.71
C PRO A 286 -4.95 -0.25 17.59
N GLU A 287 -4.98 -0.78 18.82
CA GLU A 287 -6.09 -0.63 19.76
C GLU A 287 -6.25 0.85 20.18
N THR A 288 -5.13 1.48 20.55
CA THR A 288 -5.10 2.93 20.84
C THR A 288 -5.50 3.74 19.61
N GLY A 289 -5.00 3.39 18.42
CA GLY A 289 -5.35 4.06 17.17
C GLY A 289 -6.84 4.04 16.88
N VAL A 290 -7.49 2.87 17.04
CA VAL A 290 -8.95 2.74 16.93
C VAL A 290 -9.66 3.62 17.95
N SER A 291 -9.25 3.60 19.22
CA SER A 291 -9.89 4.34 20.31
C SER A 291 -9.79 5.87 20.14
N LEU A 292 -8.73 6.36 19.47
CA LEU A 292 -8.54 7.78 19.16
C LEU A 292 -9.34 8.26 17.95
N LEU A 293 -9.88 7.33 17.16
CA LEU A 293 -10.64 7.65 15.96
C LEU A 293 -12.07 8.03 16.33
N HIS A 294 -12.48 9.24 15.98
CA HIS A 294 -13.83 9.71 16.20
C HIS A 294 -14.25 10.67 15.06
N ARG A 295 -15.51 11.03 15.05
CA ARG A 295 -16.28 11.67 13.98
C ARG A 295 -15.49 12.56 13.03
N ALA A 296 -15.39 12.11 11.80
CA ALA A 296 -14.61 12.74 10.74
C ALA A 296 -15.41 13.77 9.90
N PHE A 297 -16.39 14.45 10.49
CA PHE A 297 -17.06 15.58 9.84
C PHE A 297 -16.21 16.83 9.89
N GLY A 298 -15.18 16.89 9.04
CA GLY A 298 -14.29 18.06 9.01
C GLY A 298 -13.59 18.33 10.34
N PHE A 299 -13.66 17.40 11.28
CA PHE A 299 -13.12 17.56 12.60
C PHE A 299 -11.62 17.25 12.57
N ILE A 300 -10.84 18.30 12.62
CA ILE A 300 -9.40 18.23 12.80
C ILE A 300 -9.13 18.46 14.30
N ASP A 301 -8.52 17.49 14.95
CA ASP A 301 -8.12 17.58 16.33
C ASP A 301 -6.62 17.31 16.52
N LYS A 302 -6.22 17.02 17.76
CA LYS A 302 -4.83 16.72 18.08
C LYS A 302 -4.29 15.48 17.32
N TYR A 303 -5.13 14.51 17.02
CA TYR A 303 -4.76 13.21 16.44
C TYR A 303 -5.19 13.08 14.97
N ASN A 304 -6.41 13.53 14.64
CA ASN A 304 -6.98 13.47 13.31
C ASN A 304 -6.63 14.72 12.51
N VAL A 305 -5.94 14.58 11.40
CA VAL A 305 -5.59 15.70 10.52
C VAL A 305 -6.24 15.54 9.15
N PHE A 306 -6.58 16.65 8.49
CA PHE A 306 -6.96 16.61 7.09
C PHE A 306 -5.80 16.04 6.28
N TRP A 307 -6.09 15.03 5.46
CA TRP A 307 -5.07 14.38 4.65
C TRP A 307 -5.09 14.90 3.23
N PHE A 308 -6.15 14.58 2.50
CA PHE A 308 -6.35 15.07 1.13
C PHE A 308 -7.83 14.98 0.73
N GLY A 309 -8.19 15.79 -0.28
CA GLY A 309 -9.43 15.71 -1.03
C GLY A 309 -9.17 15.26 -2.47
N PRO A 310 -10.17 15.41 -3.37
CA PRO A 310 -9.96 15.21 -4.79
C PRO A 310 -8.86 16.13 -5.33
N TRP A 311 -8.08 15.62 -6.29
CA TRP A 311 -7.01 16.38 -6.91
C TRP A 311 -7.56 17.27 -8.03
N GLU A 312 -6.77 18.25 -8.48
CA GLU A 312 -7.20 19.21 -9.52
C GLU A 312 -7.65 18.49 -10.79
N ASN A 313 -6.84 17.51 -11.24
CA ASN A 313 -7.10 16.71 -12.44
C ASN A 313 -7.68 15.33 -12.10
N GLU A 314 -8.57 15.24 -11.09
CA GLU A 314 -9.13 13.97 -10.65
C GLU A 314 -9.97 13.31 -11.76
N LEU A 315 -10.03 11.97 -11.70
CA LEU A 315 -10.83 11.17 -12.63
C LEU A 315 -12.29 11.67 -12.67
N ARG A 316 -12.77 11.97 -13.87
CA ARG A 316 -14.14 12.42 -14.10
C ARG A 316 -14.94 11.37 -14.86
N HIS A 317 -16.27 11.45 -14.71
CA HIS A 317 -17.17 10.61 -15.49
C HIS A 317 -16.97 10.87 -16.99
N PRO A 318 -16.79 9.83 -17.83
CA PRO A 318 -16.55 10.00 -19.26
C PRO A 318 -17.80 10.47 -20.02
N ASP A 319 -19.00 10.18 -19.51
CA ASP A 319 -20.24 10.65 -20.10
C ASP A 319 -20.39 12.16 -19.86
N PRO A 320 -20.53 12.98 -20.93
CA PRO A 320 -20.73 14.42 -20.83
C PRO A 320 -21.92 14.83 -19.94
N ALA A 321 -22.98 14.03 -19.85
CA ALA A 321 -24.12 14.27 -18.98
C ALA A 321 -23.75 14.40 -17.50
N TYR A 322 -22.64 13.77 -17.07
CA TYR A 322 -22.16 13.77 -15.69
C TYR A 322 -20.82 14.48 -15.52
N SER A 323 -20.28 15.11 -16.56
CA SER A 323 -18.96 15.77 -16.53
C SER A 323 -18.87 16.92 -15.52
N ALA A 324 -20.00 17.53 -15.17
CA ALA A 324 -20.09 18.59 -14.15
C ALA A 324 -20.06 18.05 -12.71
N VAL A 325 -20.24 16.74 -12.50
CA VAL A 325 -20.16 16.13 -11.17
C VAL A 325 -18.74 16.26 -10.64
N LYS A 326 -18.61 16.81 -9.43
CA LYS A 326 -17.28 16.91 -8.76
C LYS A 326 -16.86 15.55 -8.26
N PRO A 327 -15.69 15.03 -8.66
CA PRO A 327 -15.18 13.77 -8.13
C PRO A 327 -15.02 13.81 -6.62
N SER A 328 -15.05 12.63 -6.00
CA SER A 328 -14.86 12.48 -4.56
C SER A 328 -13.95 11.29 -4.26
N ILE A 329 -13.08 11.42 -3.26
CA ILE A 329 -12.24 10.30 -2.80
C ILE A 329 -13.09 9.37 -1.92
N TYR A 330 -13.39 8.20 -2.47
CA TYR A 330 -14.29 7.26 -1.82
C TYR A 330 -13.57 6.51 -0.68
N ASN A 331 -12.39 5.97 -0.96
CA ASN A 331 -11.47 5.40 0.03
C ASN A 331 -10.02 5.39 -0.48
N LEU A 332 -9.10 5.07 0.40
CA LEU A 332 -7.70 4.75 0.10
C LEU A 332 -7.36 3.44 0.80
N ASP A 333 -6.98 2.45 0.02
CA ASP A 333 -6.33 1.23 0.49
C ASP A 333 -4.83 1.33 0.21
N ALA A 334 -3.97 0.90 1.14
CA ALA A 334 -2.54 1.02 0.93
C ALA A 334 -1.74 -0.11 1.61
N ILE A 335 -0.54 -0.36 1.10
CA ILE A 335 0.38 -1.36 1.62
C ILE A 335 1.82 -1.04 1.24
N ALA A 336 2.77 -1.53 2.05
CA ALA A 336 4.18 -1.53 1.68
C ALA A 336 4.48 -2.60 0.61
N TYR A 337 5.15 -2.18 -0.44
CA TYR A 337 5.63 -3.03 -1.52
C TYR A 337 7.05 -2.62 -1.90
N GLU A 338 7.97 -3.57 -1.82
CA GLU A 338 9.40 -3.34 -2.01
C GLU A 338 9.90 -2.16 -1.16
N SER A 339 10.32 -1.06 -1.75
CA SER A 339 10.87 0.12 -1.08
C SER A 339 9.88 1.27 -0.88
N ILE A 340 8.58 1.10 -1.16
CA ILE A 340 7.59 2.18 -1.13
C ILE A 340 6.24 1.73 -0.58
N LEU A 341 5.36 2.69 -0.33
CA LEU A 341 3.93 2.42 -0.15
C LEU A 341 3.20 2.59 -1.48
N LEU A 342 2.37 1.60 -1.81
CA LEU A 342 1.37 1.68 -2.87
C LEU A 342 0.03 2.12 -2.28
N GLY A 343 -0.67 3.05 -2.94
CA GLY A 343 -1.99 3.51 -2.57
C GLY A 343 -2.99 3.36 -3.70
N PHE A 344 -4.14 2.76 -3.42
CA PHE A 344 -5.23 2.52 -4.36
C PHE A 344 -6.38 3.45 -4.00
N PHE A 345 -6.57 4.48 -4.82
CA PHE A 345 -7.56 5.54 -4.61
C PHE A 345 -8.84 5.20 -5.33
N SER A 346 -9.89 4.85 -4.59
CA SER A 346 -11.22 4.71 -5.18
C SER A 346 -11.84 6.09 -5.37
N VAL A 347 -12.11 6.46 -6.62
CA VAL A 347 -12.60 7.78 -7.01
C VAL A 347 -14.03 7.66 -7.50
N TRP A 348 -14.96 8.27 -6.77
CA TRP A 348 -16.34 8.39 -7.21
C TRP A 348 -16.48 9.54 -8.21
N GLN A 349 -17.16 9.28 -9.33
CA GLN A 349 -17.30 10.18 -10.46
C GLN A 349 -18.77 10.56 -10.73
N GLY A 350 -19.70 10.07 -9.90
CA GLY A 350 -21.15 10.28 -10.10
C GLY A 350 -21.82 9.14 -10.88
N PRO A 351 -23.09 9.33 -11.24
CA PRO A 351 -23.96 10.35 -10.66
C PRO A 351 -24.38 10.03 -9.22
N GLU A 352 -25.16 10.91 -8.59
CA GLU A 352 -25.72 10.72 -7.25
C GLU A 352 -26.70 9.54 -7.19
N ASN A 353 -26.89 8.99 -5.99
CA ASN A 353 -27.69 7.76 -5.79
C ASN A 353 -29.15 7.88 -6.26
N ASP A 354 -29.78 9.05 -6.13
CA ASP A 354 -31.16 9.30 -6.60
C ASP A 354 -31.26 9.26 -8.13
N ILE A 355 -30.28 9.83 -8.82
CA ILE A 355 -30.16 9.77 -10.29
C ILE A 355 -29.91 8.31 -10.72
N CYS A 356 -28.98 7.63 -10.06
CA CYS A 356 -28.72 6.22 -10.32
C CYS A 356 -29.98 5.34 -10.17
N THR A 357 -30.76 5.59 -9.11
CA THR A 357 -32.01 4.87 -8.85
C THR A 357 -33.04 5.14 -9.92
N LYS A 358 -33.24 6.42 -10.31
CA LYS A 358 -34.18 6.83 -11.33
C LYS A 358 -33.85 6.25 -12.71
N LEU A 359 -32.57 6.29 -13.08
CA LEU A 359 -32.12 5.84 -14.40
C LEU A 359 -31.78 4.34 -14.44
N ARG A 360 -31.76 3.66 -13.30
CA ARG A 360 -31.38 2.25 -13.15
C ARG A 360 -29.96 1.96 -13.64
N ILE A 361 -29.03 2.85 -13.32
CA ILE A 361 -27.59 2.72 -13.61
C ILE A 361 -26.79 2.63 -12.33
N GLN A 362 -25.54 2.20 -12.41
CA GLN A 362 -24.60 2.25 -11.28
C GLN A 362 -23.94 3.63 -11.20
N LYS A 363 -23.62 4.06 -9.99
CA LYS A 363 -22.65 5.14 -9.80
C LYS A 363 -21.28 4.65 -10.26
N ARG A 364 -20.53 5.51 -10.90
CA ARG A 364 -19.19 5.17 -11.36
C ARG A 364 -18.15 5.42 -10.27
N ASN A 365 -17.46 4.38 -9.89
CA ASN A 365 -16.19 4.45 -9.19
C ASN A 365 -15.14 3.72 -10.04
N GLU A 366 -13.94 4.27 -10.05
CA GLU A 366 -12.77 3.63 -10.64
C GLU A 366 -11.59 3.83 -9.69
N VAL A 367 -10.54 3.04 -9.86
CA VAL A 367 -9.38 3.08 -8.97
C VAL A 367 -8.19 3.69 -9.70
N ALA A 368 -7.57 4.69 -9.07
CA ALA A 368 -6.29 5.24 -9.45
C ALA A 368 -5.19 4.75 -8.50
N ILE A 369 -3.93 4.83 -8.93
CA ILE A 369 -2.77 4.44 -8.13
C ILE A 369 -1.97 5.67 -7.71
N GLY A 370 -1.35 5.59 -6.53
CA GLY A 370 -0.39 6.57 -6.04
C GLY A 370 0.72 5.88 -5.25
N PHE A 371 1.80 6.60 -5.04
CA PHE A 371 3.01 6.10 -4.40
C PHE A 371 3.43 7.05 -3.28
N SER A 372 3.96 6.50 -2.19
CA SER A 372 4.48 7.32 -1.09
C SER A 372 5.81 6.78 -0.58
N ARG A 373 6.77 7.70 -0.34
CA ARG A 373 8.09 7.40 0.21
C ARG A 373 8.26 7.79 1.68
N ASP A 374 7.29 8.54 2.23
CA ASP A 374 7.28 8.99 3.63
C ASP A 374 6.07 8.51 4.43
N GLY A 375 5.07 7.94 3.75
CA GLY A 375 3.86 7.38 4.37
C GLY A 375 2.73 8.38 4.60
N PHE A 376 2.93 9.63 4.23
CA PHE A 376 1.90 10.66 4.32
C PHE A 376 1.61 11.34 2.97
N HIS A 377 2.66 11.77 2.26
CA HIS A 377 2.52 12.46 0.98
C HIS A 377 2.45 11.43 -0.16
N TRP A 378 1.37 11.51 -0.92
CA TRP A 378 1.12 10.64 -2.07
C TRP A 378 1.47 11.35 -3.36
N HIS A 379 2.29 10.72 -4.19
CA HIS A 379 2.57 11.13 -5.55
C HIS A 379 1.73 10.29 -6.51
N ARG A 380 0.96 10.94 -7.37
CA ARG A 380 0.17 10.33 -8.45
C ARG A 380 0.64 10.90 -9.79
N PRO A 381 1.77 10.41 -10.32
CA PRO A 381 2.38 10.97 -11.53
C PRO A 381 1.57 10.70 -12.80
N ASP A 382 0.69 9.70 -12.73
CA ASP A 382 -0.23 9.34 -13.79
C ASP A 382 -1.67 9.38 -13.26
N MET A 383 -2.51 10.17 -13.89
CA MET A 383 -3.91 10.37 -13.51
C MET A 383 -4.87 9.45 -14.28
N ASN A 384 -4.36 8.44 -14.97
CA ASN A 384 -5.19 7.45 -15.63
C ASN A 384 -5.79 6.44 -14.64
N ARG A 385 -6.78 5.72 -15.10
CA ARG A 385 -7.46 4.66 -14.35
C ARG A 385 -6.57 3.43 -14.25
N PHE A 386 -6.21 3.05 -13.04
CA PHE A 386 -5.43 1.82 -12.81
C PHE A 386 -6.32 0.58 -12.93
N PHE A 387 -7.56 0.65 -12.40
CA PHE A 387 -8.61 -0.33 -12.65
C PHE A 387 -9.82 0.38 -13.24
N PRO A 388 -9.98 0.40 -14.57
CA PRO A 388 -11.11 1.00 -15.25
C PRO A 388 -12.36 0.11 -15.18
N VAL A 389 -13.53 0.74 -15.28
CA VAL A 389 -14.78 0.06 -15.59
C VAL A 389 -14.70 -0.50 -17.01
N ASP A 390 -15.25 -1.71 -17.24
CA ASP A 390 -15.45 -2.25 -18.58
C ASP A 390 -16.77 -1.74 -19.14
N GLU A 391 -16.72 -0.96 -20.22
CA GLU A 391 -17.88 -0.37 -20.87
C GLU A 391 -18.69 -1.39 -21.66
N THR A 392 -18.21 -2.62 -21.82
CA THR A 392 -18.92 -3.68 -22.55
C THR A 392 -20.21 -4.05 -21.83
N ALA A 393 -21.32 -4.03 -22.55
CA ALA A 393 -22.62 -4.37 -21.98
C ALA A 393 -22.61 -5.80 -21.40
N GLY A 394 -23.03 -5.92 -20.14
CA GLY A 394 -23.07 -7.20 -19.45
C GLY A 394 -21.76 -7.62 -18.78
N ALA A 395 -20.65 -6.89 -18.97
CA ALA A 395 -19.40 -7.14 -18.24
C ALA A 395 -19.65 -7.12 -16.73
N TRP A 396 -18.93 -7.95 -15.99
CA TRP A 396 -19.10 -8.16 -14.54
C TRP A 396 -18.90 -6.86 -13.73
N ASN A 397 -18.12 -5.92 -14.25
CA ASN A 397 -17.77 -4.62 -13.66
C ASN A 397 -18.24 -3.43 -14.50
N ASN A 398 -19.23 -3.61 -15.36
CA ASN A 398 -19.72 -2.58 -16.30
C ASN A 398 -20.20 -1.28 -15.62
N GLY A 399 -20.56 -1.29 -14.36
CA GLY A 399 -21.06 -0.08 -13.68
C GLY A 399 -20.05 0.53 -12.71
N ASN A 400 -19.20 -0.28 -12.05
CA ASN A 400 -18.50 0.19 -10.89
C ASN A 400 -17.35 -0.73 -10.50
N ILE A 401 -16.15 -0.17 -10.30
CA ILE A 401 -15.05 -0.77 -9.53
C ILE A 401 -14.98 -0.01 -8.21
N GLN A 402 -15.67 -0.48 -7.18
CA GLN A 402 -15.88 0.30 -5.98
C GLN A 402 -14.63 0.37 -5.08
N SER A 403 -13.79 -0.65 -5.12
CA SER A 403 -12.55 -0.74 -4.34
C SER A 403 -11.65 -1.81 -4.95
N ALA A 404 -10.36 -1.59 -4.91
CA ALA A 404 -9.38 -2.67 -4.94
C ALA A 404 -9.09 -3.07 -3.50
N VAL A 405 -8.69 -4.33 -3.29
CA VAL A 405 -8.36 -4.84 -1.97
C VAL A 405 -7.13 -4.15 -1.35
N GLY A 406 -6.37 -3.42 -2.16
CA GLY A 406 -5.20 -2.68 -1.68
C GLY A 406 -3.96 -3.53 -1.40
N VAL A 407 -4.01 -4.81 -1.70
CA VAL A 407 -2.95 -5.78 -1.36
C VAL A 407 -2.55 -6.57 -2.61
N PRO A 408 -1.47 -6.18 -3.32
CA PRO A 408 -0.91 -6.98 -4.40
C PRO A 408 -0.26 -8.24 -3.83
N LEU A 409 -0.47 -9.38 -4.51
CA LEU A 409 0.20 -10.64 -4.22
C LEU A 409 1.23 -10.94 -5.30
N ILE A 410 2.38 -11.46 -4.91
CA ILE A 410 3.45 -11.83 -5.83
C ILE A 410 3.29 -13.30 -6.22
N VAL A 411 3.00 -13.56 -7.49
CA VAL A 411 2.85 -14.93 -8.03
C VAL A 411 3.79 -15.09 -9.22
N GLY A 412 4.94 -15.69 -8.96
CA GLY A 412 6.04 -15.75 -9.94
C GLY A 412 6.50 -14.35 -10.35
N ASP A 413 6.50 -14.08 -11.65
CA ASP A 413 6.88 -12.78 -12.23
C ASP A 413 5.72 -11.79 -12.37
N SER A 414 4.60 -12.04 -11.67
CA SER A 414 3.39 -11.22 -11.76
C SER A 414 2.91 -10.75 -10.39
N LEU A 415 2.26 -9.59 -10.39
CA LEU A 415 1.43 -9.09 -9.30
C LEU A 415 -0.03 -9.42 -9.60
N TYR A 416 -0.73 -10.01 -8.64
CA TYR A 416 -2.16 -10.26 -8.66
C TYR A 416 -2.88 -9.22 -7.83
N PHE A 417 -3.92 -8.61 -8.41
CA PHE A 417 -4.77 -7.62 -7.75
C PHE A 417 -6.21 -8.10 -7.81
N TYR A 418 -6.90 -7.99 -6.68
CA TYR A 418 -8.33 -8.31 -6.61
C TYR A 418 -9.15 -7.03 -6.40
N MET A 419 -10.33 -6.98 -6.99
CA MET A 419 -11.20 -5.83 -6.90
C MET A 419 -12.67 -6.21 -6.92
N SER A 420 -13.50 -5.31 -6.40
CA SER A 420 -14.95 -5.43 -6.42
C SER A 420 -15.52 -4.87 -7.70
N GLY A 421 -16.14 -5.70 -8.53
CA GLY A 421 -16.88 -5.26 -9.69
C GLY A 421 -18.39 -5.31 -9.44
N ARG A 422 -19.11 -4.33 -10.00
CA ARG A 422 -20.59 -4.29 -9.93
C ARG A 422 -21.17 -3.93 -11.29
N LYS A 423 -22.26 -4.59 -11.61
CA LYS A 423 -23.12 -4.24 -12.75
C LYS A 423 -24.56 -4.07 -12.29
N THR A 424 -25.34 -3.29 -13.02
CA THR A 424 -26.78 -3.19 -12.81
C THR A 424 -27.44 -4.51 -13.23
N CYS A 425 -28.18 -5.15 -12.34
CA CYS A 425 -29.01 -6.31 -12.66
C CYS A 425 -30.47 -5.87 -12.87
N LYS A 426 -31.09 -5.25 -11.88
CA LYS A 426 -32.46 -4.74 -11.97
C LYS A 426 -32.54 -3.25 -11.68
N SER A 427 -31.78 -2.78 -10.71
CA SER A 427 -31.74 -1.38 -10.32
C SER A 427 -30.36 -1.03 -9.74
N PHE A 428 -30.14 0.22 -9.41
CA PHE A 428 -28.93 0.64 -8.70
C PHE A 428 -28.69 -0.14 -7.39
N TRP A 429 -29.76 -0.40 -6.64
CA TRP A 429 -29.68 -1.13 -5.39
C TRP A 429 -29.64 -2.65 -5.56
N ASP A 430 -30.23 -3.14 -6.64
CA ASP A 430 -30.27 -4.55 -7.01
C ASP A 430 -29.14 -4.85 -8.01
N ALA A 431 -27.92 -4.56 -7.60
CA ALA A 431 -26.72 -4.79 -8.39
C ALA A 431 -26.15 -6.17 -8.15
N CYS A 432 -25.64 -6.77 -9.20
CA CYS A 432 -24.83 -7.98 -9.12
C CYS A 432 -23.37 -7.61 -8.86
N SER A 433 -22.75 -8.23 -7.88
CA SER A 433 -21.36 -7.94 -7.51
C SER A 433 -20.53 -9.21 -7.45
N GLY A 434 -19.31 -9.12 -7.98
CA GLY A 434 -18.34 -10.21 -7.98
C GLY A 434 -16.93 -9.71 -7.69
N THR A 435 -16.02 -10.66 -7.51
CA THR A 435 -14.60 -10.41 -7.31
C THR A 435 -13.84 -10.63 -8.61
N GLY A 436 -13.14 -9.63 -9.08
CA GLY A 436 -12.25 -9.72 -10.25
C GLY A 436 -10.79 -9.84 -9.88
N LEU A 437 -10.01 -10.35 -10.82
CA LEU A 437 -8.56 -10.46 -10.79
C LEU A 437 -7.97 -9.67 -11.95
N ALA A 438 -6.91 -8.89 -11.67
CA ALA A 438 -6.06 -8.30 -12.69
C ALA A 438 -4.58 -8.64 -12.42
N LYS A 439 -3.77 -8.68 -13.47
CA LYS A 439 -2.35 -9.07 -13.40
C LYS A 439 -1.47 -7.99 -13.99
N LEU A 440 -0.34 -7.73 -13.35
CA LEU A 440 0.71 -6.84 -13.81
C LEU A 440 2.06 -7.55 -13.69
N ARG A 441 3.04 -7.20 -14.52
CA ARG A 441 4.43 -7.60 -14.32
C ARG A 441 4.87 -7.24 -12.89
N ARG A 442 5.67 -8.05 -12.21
CA ARG A 442 6.32 -7.69 -10.94
C ARG A 442 7.10 -6.39 -11.13
N ASP A 443 6.92 -5.39 -10.23
CA ASP A 443 7.42 -4.01 -10.32
C ASP A 443 6.95 -3.22 -11.56
N GLY A 444 6.03 -3.74 -12.33
CA GLY A 444 5.65 -3.24 -13.66
C GLY A 444 4.77 -1.98 -13.66
N PHE A 445 4.77 -1.16 -12.61
CA PHE A 445 3.97 0.07 -12.54
C PHE A 445 4.46 1.14 -13.52
N ALA A 446 5.78 1.23 -13.70
CA ALA A 446 6.41 2.11 -14.68
C ALA A 446 7.71 1.50 -15.18
N SER A 447 8.09 1.85 -16.42
CA SER A 447 9.40 1.55 -16.99
C SER A 447 10.09 2.81 -17.52
N MET A 448 11.42 2.74 -17.59
CA MET A 448 12.25 3.70 -18.28
C MET A 448 12.71 3.07 -19.60
N ASP A 449 12.26 3.62 -20.72
CA ASP A 449 12.32 3.00 -22.04
C ASP A 449 13.32 3.66 -22.98
N ALA A 450 14.07 2.84 -23.71
CA ALA A 450 14.91 3.22 -24.83
C ALA A 450 14.35 2.67 -26.15
N ASP A 451 14.33 3.50 -27.15
CA ASP A 451 14.07 3.12 -28.54
C ASP A 451 15.32 2.50 -29.21
N SER A 452 15.38 2.54 -30.55
CA SER A 452 16.53 2.04 -31.33
C SER A 452 17.83 2.85 -31.13
N THR A 453 17.78 3.97 -30.42
CA THR A 453 18.94 4.77 -30.04
C THR A 453 19.36 4.40 -28.62
N GLU A 454 20.66 4.25 -28.39
CA GLU A 454 21.15 4.04 -27.03
C GLU A 454 20.86 5.28 -26.16
N ARG A 455 20.21 5.05 -25.03
CA ARG A 455 19.83 6.06 -24.06
C ARG A 455 20.36 5.70 -22.68
N THR A 456 20.38 6.66 -21.77
CA THR A 456 20.98 6.46 -20.43
C THR A 456 20.10 6.97 -19.31
N LEU A 457 20.29 6.35 -18.13
CA LEU A 457 19.80 6.83 -16.86
C LEU A 457 20.98 6.86 -15.88
N LEU A 458 21.21 7.99 -15.25
CA LEU A 458 22.17 8.17 -14.18
C LEU A 458 21.41 8.36 -12.87
N THR A 459 21.72 7.54 -11.87
CA THR A 459 21.14 7.70 -10.54
C THR A 459 21.80 8.84 -9.78
N ARG A 460 21.10 9.38 -8.78
CA ARG A 460 21.70 10.18 -7.71
C ARG A 460 22.73 9.38 -6.93
N LYS A 461 23.40 10.01 -5.97
CA LYS A 461 24.32 9.33 -5.05
C LYS A 461 23.51 8.34 -4.20
N LEU A 462 23.89 7.08 -4.23
CA LEU A 462 23.26 5.97 -3.51
C LEU A 462 24.24 5.36 -2.53
N THR A 463 23.75 4.91 -1.37
CA THR A 463 24.47 3.99 -0.48
C THR A 463 23.69 2.70 -0.32
N PHE A 464 24.39 1.60 -0.09
CA PHE A 464 23.82 0.26 0.06
C PHE A 464 24.72 -0.61 0.95
N ASP A 465 24.16 -1.68 1.48
CA ASP A 465 24.86 -2.69 2.27
C ASP A 465 24.96 -4.06 1.56
N GLY A 466 24.48 -4.13 0.31
CA GLY A 466 24.51 -5.30 -0.55
C GLY A 466 25.81 -5.45 -1.36
N ARG A 467 25.82 -6.42 -2.29
CA ARG A 467 27.01 -6.73 -3.10
C ARG A 467 26.73 -7.14 -4.54
N TYR A 468 25.47 -7.40 -4.90
CA TYR A 468 25.07 -7.90 -6.21
C TYR A 468 24.00 -6.97 -6.80
N LEU A 469 24.29 -6.35 -7.95
CA LEU A 469 23.31 -5.53 -8.64
C LEU A 469 22.38 -6.42 -9.45
N PHE A 470 21.08 -6.22 -9.26
CA PHE A 470 20.01 -6.86 -10.02
C PHE A 470 19.13 -5.81 -10.69
N VAL A 471 18.49 -6.24 -11.77
CA VAL A 471 17.49 -5.44 -12.50
C VAL A 471 16.25 -6.27 -12.83
N ASN A 472 15.12 -5.57 -12.92
CA ASN A 472 13.92 -6.01 -13.61
C ASN A 472 13.89 -5.28 -14.95
N THR A 473 14.05 -5.99 -16.06
CA THR A 473 14.17 -5.38 -17.38
C THR A 473 13.61 -6.30 -18.46
N ASP A 474 13.08 -5.70 -19.52
CA ASP A 474 12.91 -6.36 -20.80
C ASP A 474 13.92 -5.77 -21.80
N ALA A 475 14.96 -6.53 -22.10
CA ALA A 475 16.00 -6.21 -23.07
C ALA A 475 16.08 -7.26 -24.19
N SER A 476 15.01 -8.02 -24.40
CA SER A 476 14.93 -9.12 -25.37
C SER A 476 15.13 -8.67 -26.82
N GLN A 477 14.82 -7.40 -27.13
CA GLN A 477 14.96 -6.81 -28.45
C GLN A 477 16.22 -5.95 -28.60
N GLY A 478 17.06 -5.89 -27.56
CA GLY A 478 18.22 -5.00 -27.55
C GLY A 478 19.25 -5.38 -26.50
N TYR A 479 19.52 -4.44 -25.60
CA TYR A 479 20.45 -4.67 -24.51
C TYR A 479 20.28 -3.66 -23.35
N LEU A 480 20.74 -4.08 -22.17
CA LEU A 480 21.01 -3.23 -21.03
C LEU A 480 22.46 -3.48 -20.54
N TYR A 481 23.18 -2.41 -20.24
CA TYR A 481 24.45 -2.41 -19.52
C TYR A 481 24.36 -1.51 -18.29
N ALA A 482 25.24 -1.74 -17.32
CA ALA A 482 25.45 -0.83 -16.21
C ALA A 482 26.92 -0.52 -15.99
N GLU A 483 27.21 0.67 -15.46
CA GLU A 483 28.52 1.03 -14.91
C GLU A 483 28.34 1.71 -13.56
N ILE A 484 29.35 1.58 -12.69
CA ILE A 484 29.37 2.16 -11.36
C ILE A 484 30.37 3.34 -11.35
N LEU A 485 29.91 4.48 -10.85
CA LEU A 485 30.70 5.68 -10.71
C LEU A 485 30.86 6.03 -9.22
N ASN A 486 32.00 6.60 -8.87
CA ASN A 486 32.19 7.20 -7.56
C ASN A 486 31.39 8.49 -7.41
N GLU A 487 31.42 9.12 -6.25
CA GLU A 487 30.67 10.36 -5.99
C GLU A 487 31.11 11.54 -6.87
N ASP A 488 32.35 11.54 -7.41
CA ASP A 488 32.83 12.54 -8.36
C ASP A 488 32.39 12.30 -9.82
N GLY A 489 31.65 11.20 -10.07
CA GLY A 489 31.19 10.81 -11.40
C GLY A 489 32.24 10.11 -12.25
N LYS A 490 33.37 9.63 -11.65
CA LYS A 490 34.40 8.83 -12.34
C LYS A 490 34.04 7.36 -12.27
N VAL A 491 34.16 6.66 -13.39
CA VAL A 491 33.95 5.20 -13.45
C VAL A 491 34.92 4.48 -12.52
N ILE A 492 34.40 3.60 -11.70
CA ILE A 492 35.18 2.76 -10.78
C ILE A 492 35.83 1.62 -11.59
N ASP A 493 37.14 1.40 -11.37
CA ASP A 493 37.87 0.36 -12.08
C ASP A 493 37.24 -1.03 -11.89
N GLY A 494 37.09 -1.75 -12.99
CA GLY A 494 36.41 -3.04 -13.02
C GLY A 494 34.89 -3.00 -13.22
N PHE A 495 34.26 -1.81 -13.15
CA PHE A 495 32.81 -1.63 -13.27
C PHE A 495 32.39 -0.72 -14.43
N SER A 496 33.21 -0.63 -15.47
CA SER A 496 32.87 0.12 -16.67
C SER A 496 31.83 -0.60 -17.54
N LYS A 497 31.16 0.14 -18.42
CA LYS A 497 30.25 -0.39 -19.44
C LYS A 497 30.92 -1.49 -20.30
N GLN A 498 32.21 -1.30 -20.66
CA GLN A 498 32.95 -2.25 -21.51
C GLN A 498 33.22 -3.58 -20.82
N GLN A 499 33.32 -3.56 -19.50
CA GLN A 499 33.52 -4.76 -18.67
C GLN A 499 32.18 -5.40 -18.25
N CYS A 500 31.07 -4.70 -18.38
CA CYS A 500 29.73 -5.22 -18.09
C CYS A 500 29.31 -6.22 -19.16
N LYS A 501 28.82 -7.38 -18.71
CA LYS A 501 28.15 -8.33 -19.62
C LYS A 501 26.77 -7.78 -20.01
N PRO A 502 26.41 -7.77 -21.30
CA PRO A 502 25.10 -7.24 -21.74
C PRO A 502 23.96 -8.14 -21.26
N VAL A 503 22.94 -7.55 -20.67
CA VAL A 503 21.63 -8.21 -20.52
C VAL A 503 20.89 -8.10 -21.85
N ARG A 504 20.40 -9.25 -22.37
CA ARG A 504 19.67 -9.36 -23.66
C ARG A 504 18.45 -10.27 -23.53
N THR A 505 17.81 -10.27 -22.39
CA THR A 505 16.66 -11.12 -22.09
C THR A 505 15.59 -10.33 -21.36
N ASP A 506 14.39 -10.88 -21.30
CA ASP A 506 13.32 -10.44 -20.43
C ASP A 506 13.38 -11.20 -19.09
N GLY A 507 13.27 -10.50 -17.98
CA GLY A 507 13.20 -11.11 -16.66
C GLY A 507 13.02 -10.10 -15.52
N THR A 508 12.35 -10.54 -14.48
CA THR A 508 12.05 -9.70 -13.30
C THR A 508 13.13 -9.73 -12.23
N LYS A 509 14.18 -10.58 -12.40
CA LYS A 509 15.31 -10.71 -11.48
C LYS A 509 16.56 -11.17 -12.22
N ILE A 510 17.29 -10.23 -12.82
CA ILE A 510 18.48 -10.52 -13.63
C ILE A 510 19.68 -9.87 -12.96
N ALA A 511 20.72 -10.67 -12.69
CA ALA A 511 21.98 -10.17 -12.16
C ALA A 511 22.75 -9.38 -13.23
N ILE A 512 23.31 -8.23 -12.84
CA ILE A 512 24.30 -7.51 -13.64
C ILE A 512 25.69 -8.02 -13.26
N GLU A 513 26.42 -8.49 -14.25
CA GLU A 513 27.74 -9.07 -14.07
C GLU A 513 28.81 -8.26 -14.82
N TRP A 514 29.99 -8.15 -14.20
CA TRP A 514 31.18 -7.59 -14.83
C TRP A 514 32.26 -8.68 -15.00
N GLN A 515 33.15 -8.49 -15.96
CA GLN A 515 34.26 -9.41 -16.20
C GLN A 515 35.12 -9.56 -14.93
N GLY A 516 35.54 -10.80 -14.63
CA GLY A 516 36.36 -11.12 -13.46
C GLY A 516 35.56 -11.26 -12.16
N GLU A 517 34.24 -11.56 -12.24
CA GLU A 517 33.36 -11.83 -11.09
C GLU A 517 33.41 -10.73 -10.01
N LYS A 518 33.34 -9.47 -10.45
CA LYS A 518 33.41 -8.31 -9.58
C LYS A 518 32.20 -8.21 -8.67
N SER A 519 32.44 -7.86 -7.41
CA SER A 519 31.41 -7.67 -6.38
C SER A 519 31.45 -6.23 -5.87
N LEU A 520 30.28 -5.65 -5.62
CA LEU A 520 30.15 -4.30 -5.04
C LEU A 520 30.44 -4.26 -3.53
N LYS A 521 30.81 -5.37 -2.90
CA LYS A 521 31.04 -5.46 -1.45
C LYS A 521 31.98 -4.38 -0.90
N ASN A 522 33.03 -4.04 -1.62
CA ASN A 522 34.02 -3.03 -1.19
C ASN A 522 33.50 -1.59 -1.26
N TYR A 523 32.33 -1.39 -1.83
CA TYR A 523 31.66 -0.09 -1.97
C TYR A 523 30.41 -0.01 -1.09
N SER A 524 30.21 -0.98 -0.21
CA SER A 524 29.15 -0.95 0.81
C SER A 524 29.28 0.32 1.65
N GLU A 525 28.17 1.04 1.83
CA GLU A 525 28.05 2.30 2.57
C GLU A 525 28.89 3.48 1.99
N ILE A 526 29.59 3.27 0.88
CA ILE A 526 30.29 4.34 0.14
C ILE A 526 29.34 4.92 -0.92
N PRO A 527 29.19 6.25 -1.01
CA PRO A 527 28.32 6.84 -2.02
C PRO A 527 28.81 6.54 -3.45
N VAL A 528 27.93 5.96 -4.26
CA VAL A 528 28.18 5.71 -5.69
C VAL A 528 27.00 6.18 -6.52
N ARG A 529 27.21 6.24 -7.83
CA ARG A 529 26.15 6.39 -8.83
C ARG A 529 26.13 5.17 -9.74
N ILE A 530 24.95 4.80 -10.21
CA ILE A 530 24.77 3.75 -11.21
C ILE A 530 24.32 4.40 -12.50
N LYS A 531 25.01 4.09 -13.60
CA LYS A 531 24.60 4.53 -14.93
C LYS A 531 24.17 3.34 -15.76
N PHE A 532 22.93 3.36 -16.18
CA PHE A 532 22.35 2.36 -17.06
C PHE A 532 22.38 2.86 -18.51
N TYR A 533 22.63 1.94 -19.44
CA TYR A 533 22.63 2.16 -20.89
C TYR A 533 21.65 1.17 -21.51
N LEU A 534 20.66 1.66 -22.20
CA LEU A 534 19.60 0.87 -22.80
C LEU A 534 19.48 1.17 -24.30
N LYS A 535 19.15 0.13 -25.07
CA LYS A 535 18.74 0.24 -26.46
C LYS A 535 17.69 -0.84 -26.76
N ASN A 536 16.54 -0.45 -27.34
CA ASN A 536 15.36 -1.33 -27.52
C ASN A 536 15.10 -2.15 -26.25
N ALA A 537 15.01 -1.48 -25.11
CA ALA A 537 14.88 -2.10 -23.81
C ALA A 537 14.13 -1.22 -22.82
N SER A 538 13.53 -1.84 -21.80
CA SER A 538 12.79 -1.22 -20.72
C SER A 538 13.37 -1.63 -19.36
N LEU A 539 13.62 -0.67 -18.46
CA LEU A 539 14.06 -0.89 -17.08
C LEU A 539 12.92 -0.56 -16.13
N TYR A 540 12.46 -1.53 -15.34
CA TYR A 540 11.34 -1.38 -14.38
C TYR A 540 11.82 -1.07 -12.97
N SER A 541 12.84 -1.79 -12.50
CA SER A 541 13.44 -1.59 -11.17
C SER A 541 14.89 -2.07 -11.14
N PHE A 542 15.64 -1.62 -10.12
CA PHE A 542 16.97 -2.13 -9.80
C PHE A 542 17.16 -2.22 -8.28
N TRP A 543 18.09 -3.03 -7.82
CA TRP A 543 18.46 -3.14 -6.40
C TRP A 543 19.83 -3.76 -6.24
N ILE A 544 20.44 -3.58 -5.07
CA ILE A 544 21.71 -4.21 -4.71
C ILE A 544 21.46 -5.18 -3.57
N SER A 545 21.45 -6.46 -3.92
CA SER A 545 21.17 -7.56 -3.00
C SER A 545 22.40 -7.97 -2.19
N LYS A 546 22.18 -8.39 -0.94
CA LYS A 546 23.17 -9.11 -0.11
C LYS A 546 23.39 -10.54 -0.61
N TYR A 547 22.39 -11.10 -1.29
CA TYR A 547 22.29 -12.51 -1.67
C TYR A 547 22.57 -12.70 -3.16
N PRO A 548 23.34 -13.74 -3.54
CA PRO A 548 23.60 -14.03 -4.95
C PRO A 548 22.34 -14.48 -5.69
N THR A 549 21.31 -14.89 -4.97
CA THR A 549 19.98 -15.30 -5.47
C THR A 549 19.04 -14.12 -5.71
N GLY A 550 19.43 -12.90 -5.27
CA GLY A 550 18.81 -11.63 -5.64
C GLY A 550 17.60 -11.22 -4.80
N GLU A 551 17.42 -11.75 -3.60
CA GLU A 551 16.39 -11.27 -2.68
C GLU A 551 16.67 -9.81 -2.29
N SER A 552 15.60 -8.99 -2.27
CA SER A 552 15.71 -7.54 -2.16
C SER A 552 15.62 -6.99 -0.74
N GLU A 553 15.26 -7.81 0.24
CA GLU A 553 14.86 -7.40 1.60
C GLU A 553 13.68 -6.43 1.65
N GLY A 554 13.01 -6.22 0.51
CA GLY A 554 11.83 -5.38 0.37
C GLY A 554 10.56 -6.03 0.92
N PHE A 555 9.50 -5.23 1.06
CA PHE A 555 8.20 -5.73 1.51
C PHE A 555 7.45 -6.41 0.36
N THR A 556 6.82 -7.54 0.66
CA THR A 556 6.18 -8.40 -0.35
C THR A 556 4.67 -8.18 -0.51
N GLY A 557 4.15 -7.04 -0.04
CA GLY A 557 2.71 -6.79 -0.09
C GLY A 557 1.92 -7.87 0.64
N GLY A 558 0.95 -8.48 -0.01
CA GLY A 558 0.15 -9.59 0.54
C GLY A 558 0.86 -10.94 0.61
N GLY A 559 2.14 -11.00 0.19
CA GLY A 559 2.91 -12.25 0.12
C GLY A 559 2.70 -12.98 -1.20
N GLY A 560 3.05 -14.25 -1.21
CA GLY A 560 2.88 -15.11 -2.39
C GLY A 560 3.61 -16.43 -2.27
N PRO A 561 3.32 -17.40 -3.14
CA PRO A 561 3.96 -18.72 -3.12
C PRO A 561 5.48 -18.63 -3.25
N GLY A 562 6.20 -19.33 -2.35
CA GLY A 562 7.66 -19.41 -2.37
C GLY A 562 8.38 -18.19 -1.81
N LEU A 563 7.67 -17.23 -1.21
CA LEU A 563 8.26 -16.09 -0.51
C LEU A 563 8.47 -16.40 0.98
N HIS A 564 9.35 -15.62 1.60
CA HIS A 564 9.65 -15.77 3.02
C HIS A 564 8.46 -15.33 3.90
N PRO A 565 8.11 -16.08 4.97
CA PRO A 565 6.92 -15.82 5.77
C PRO A 565 6.93 -14.51 6.59
N SER A 566 8.07 -13.83 6.70
CA SER A 566 8.17 -12.53 7.39
C SER A 566 7.53 -11.35 6.66
N GLY A 567 7.04 -11.54 5.43
CA GLY A 567 6.55 -10.45 4.59
C GLY A 567 7.65 -9.61 3.95
N LYS A 568 8.90 -10.10 3.97
CA LYS A 568 10.04 -9.52 3.25
C LYS A 568 10.60 -10.49 2.22
N ASP A 569 11.19 -9.95 1.15
CA ASP A 569 11.90 -10.73 0.13
C ASP A 569 13.26 -11.18 0.66
N LEU A 570 13.27 -12.31 1.40
CA LEU A 570 14.43 -12.94 2.00
C LEU A 570 14.63 -14.35 1.44
N PRO A 571 15.87 -14.92 1.51
CA PRO A 571 16.09 -16.31 1.14
C PRO A 571 15.24 -17.26 1.97
N VAL A 572 14.54 -18.18 1.31
CA VAL A 572 13.75 -19.23 1.96
C VAL A 572 14.63 -20.47 2.12
N ARG A 573 14.86 -20.91 3.35
CA ARG A 573 15.62 -22.13 3.64
C ARG A 573 14.84 -23.37 3.24
N GLU A 574 15.54 -24.47 2.93
CA GLU A 574 14.88 -25.72 2.50
C GLU A 574 13.88 -26.28 3.52
N ASN A 575 14.13 -26.06 4.81
CA ASN A 575 13.21 -26.44 5.89
C ASN A 575 12.03 -25.48 6.10
N GLU A 576 11.99 -24.37 5.38
CA GLU A 576 10.91 -23.38 5.38
C GLU A 576 10.04 -23.47 4.10
N LYS A 577 10.48 -24.28 3.12
CA LYS A 577 9.73 -24.61 1.90
C LYS A 577 8.71 -25.71 2.19
#